data_bdb386a1f45cd20e5fb08118a35d661b
#
_entry.id   bdb386a1f45cd20e5fb08118a35d661b
#
_cell.length_a   1.000
_cell.length_b   1.000
_cell.length_c   1.000
_cell.angle_alpha   90.00
_cell.angle_beta   90.00
_cell.angle_gamma   90.00
#
_symmetry.space_group_name_H-M   'P 1'
#
loop_
_entity.id
_entity.type
_entity.pdbx_description
1 polymer ?
#
loop_
_entity_poly.entity_id
_entity_poly.type
_entity_poly.pdbx_seq_one_letter_code
_entity_poly.pdbx_strand_id
1 'polypeptide(L)'
;MQRPQTPTNKILIALALAATLGGCATAKDDSGAAVDPDVADEYTGPPLNFDEMLTEVLVPSCGFDACHGSGAGYLRIHDAQTEDEWLDMESIIVANEKLIRPGDSANSYLIKKMEGAPDIQGDQMPPSGVLSGYRVGQVRSWIDSLE
;
A
#
# COMPACT_ATOMS: atom_id res chain seq x y z
N MET A 1 -68.29 -30.29 -9.33
CA MET A 1 -67.06 -30.82 -8.70
C MET A 1 -65.88 -29.88 -9.07
N GLN A 2 -65.58 -28.94 -8.19
CA GLN A 2 -64.47 -27.98 -8.34
C GLN A 2 -63.25 -28.52 -7.55
N ARG A 3 -62.09 -28.61 -8.23
CA ARG A 3 -60.83 -28.98 -7.58
C ARG A 3 -60.24 -27.76 -6.86
N PRO A 4 -59.70 -27.92 -5.67
CA PRO A 4 -59.02 -26.83 -4.97
C PRO A 4 -57.66 -26.55 -5.62
N GLN A 5 -57.38 -25.28 -5.87
CA GLN A 5 -56.09 -24.78 -6.33
C GLN A 5 -55.20 -24.57 -5.11
N THR A 6 -54.02 -25.19 -5.13
CA THR A 6 -52.94 -24.96 -4.14
C THR A 6 -52.22 -23.66 -4.41
N PRO A 7 -51.96 -22.80 -3.42
CA PRO A 7 -51.18 -21.59 -3.64
C PRO A 7 -49.68 -21.93 -3.79
N THR A 8 -49.15 -21.52 -4.93
CA THR A 8 -47.69 -21.61 -5.22
C THR A 8 -46.96 -20.55 -4.41
N ASN A 9 -46.28 -21.00 -3.37
CA ASN A 9 -45.46 -20.13 -2.54
C ASN A 9 -44.18 -19.75 -3.33
N LYS A 10 -44.15 -18.54 -3.88
CA LYS A 10 -42.95 -17.97 -4.51
C LYS A 10 -41.99 -17.53 -3.43
N ILE A 11 -41.04 -18.39 -3.11
CA ILE A 11 -39.88 -18.03 -2.28
C ILE A 11 -38.99 -17.10 -3.13
N LEU A 12 -39.06 -15.80 -2.85
CA LEU A 12 -38.09 -14.83 -3.34
C LEU A 12 -36.79 -15.03 -2.57
N ILE A 13 -35.86 -15.74 -3.17
CA ILE A 13 -34.48 -15.78 -2.71
C ILE A 13 -33.83 -14.44 -3.07
N ALA A 14 -33.79 -13.54 -2.11
CA ALA A 14 -32.98 -12.34 -2.21
C ALA A 14 -31.50 -12.75 -2.16
N LEU A 15 -30.87 -12.79 -3.33
CA LEU A 15 -29.43 -12.98 -3.45
C LEU A 15 -28.75 -11.68 -2.97
N ALA A 16 -28.34 -11.65 -1.70
CA ALA A 16 -27.52 -10.58 -1.18
C ALA A 16 -26.11 -10.73 -1.81
N LEU A 17 -25.85 -9.93 -2.84
CA LEU A 17 -24.53 -9.77 -3.43
C LEU A 17 -23.67 -8.99 -2.41
N ALA A 18 -22.96 -9.71 -1.55
CA ALA A 18 -21.92 -9.11 -0.72
C ALA A 18 -20.76 -8.72 -1.65
N ALA A 19 -20.72 -7.46 -2.07
CA ALA A 19 -19.55 -6.87 -2.69
C ALA A 19 -18.46 -6.84 -1.62
N THR A 20 -17.57 -7.82 -1.63
CA THR A 20 -16.32 -7.75 -0.89
C THR A 20 -15.45 -6.71 -1.62
N LEU A 21 -15.48 -5.48 -1.13
CA LEU A 21 -14.47 -4.47 -1.45
C LEU A 21 -13.14 -5.04 -0.93
N GLY A 22 -12.39 -5.67 -1.83
CA GLY A 22 -11.02 -6.07 -1.56
C GLY A 22 -10.16 -4.83 -1.44
N GLY A 23 -10.20 -4.18 -0.27
CA GLY A 23 -9.26 -3.12 0.06
C GLY A 23 -7.88 -3.72 0.29
N CYS A 24 -6.82 -3.01 -0.10
CA CYS A 24 -5.48 -3.33 0.34
C CYS A 24 -5.49 -3.43 1.87
N ALA A 25 -5.02 -4.57 2.39
CA ALA A 25 -5.05 -4.80 3.83
C ALA A 25 -4.22 -3.73 4.55
N THR A 26 -4.74 -3.23 5.66
CA THR A 26 -3.95 -2.37 6.55
C THR A 26 -2.73 -3.12 7.02
N ALA A 27 -1.55 -2.53 6.86
CA ALA A 27 -0.34 -3.07 7.46
C ALA A 27 -0.56 -3.19 8.98
N LYS A 28 -0.34 -4.40 9.51
CA LYS A 28 -0.31 -4.61 10.95
C LYS A 28 1.14 -4.53 11.40
N ASP A 29 1.37 -3.92 12.55
CA ASP A 29 2.66 -4.09 13.21
C ASP A 29 2.88 -5.56 13.60
N ASP A 30 4.11 -5.93 13.92
CA ASP A 30 4.49 -7.29 14.32
C ASP A 30 3.78 -7.75 15.61
N SER A 31 3.11 -6.86 16.34
CA SER A 31 2.33 -7.15 17.54
C SER A 31 0.88 -7.53 17.23
N GLY A 32 0.41 -7.32 15.98
CA GLY A 32 -0.97 -7.56 15.56
C GLY A 32 -2.00 -6.60 16.15
N ALA A 33 -1.56 -5.56 16.84
CA ALA A 33 -2.40 -4.47 17.32
C ALA A 33 -2.71 -3.48 16.19
N ALA A 34 -3.92 -2.90 16.21
CA ALA A 34 -4.21 -1.75 15.38
C ALA A 34 -3.34 -0.59 15.90
N VAL A 35 -2.41 -0.11 15.07
CA VAL A 35 -1.58 1.04 15.46
C VAL A 35 -2.48 2.27 15.47
N ASP A 36 -2.49 2.97 16.61
CA ASP A 36 -3.18 4.25 16.74
C ASP A 36 -2.51 5.25 15.79
N PRO A 37 -3.24 5.84 14.83
CA PRO A 37 -2.65 6.76 13.86
C PRO A 37 -2.05 8.02 14.52
N ASP A 38 -2.41 8.33 15.76
CA ASP A 38 -1.89 9.48 16.52
C ASP A 38 -0.60 9.15 17.30
N VAL A 39 -0.22 7.87 17.40
CA VAL A 39 1.10 7.46 17.92
C VAL A 39 2.03 7.31 16.75
N ALA A 40 2.58 8.42 16.26
CA ALA A 40 3.68 8.43 15.32
C ALA A 40 4.92 7.88 16.04
N ASP A 41 5.06 6.58 16.08
CA ASP A 41 6.32 5.95 16.47
C ASP A 41 7.35 6.29 15.39
N GLU A 42 8.14 7.31 15.66
CA GLU A 42 9.25 7.69 14.78
C GLU A 42 10.28 6.55 14.77
N TYR A 43 10.67 6.12 13.58
CA TYR A 43 11.73 5.14 13.43
C TYR A 43 13.08 5.76 13.86
N THR A 44 13.69 5.18 14.88
CA THR A 44 14.98 5.62 15.41
C THR A 44 16.08 4.54 15.29
N GLY A 45 15.78 3.47 14.55
CA GLY A 45 16.72 2.38 14.28
C GLY A 45 17.81 2.76 13.27
N PRO A 46 18.79 1.88 13.07
CA PRO A 46 19.75 2.03 11.97
C PRO A 46 19.04 1.95 10.61
N PRO A 47 19.58 2.58 9.56
CA PRO A 47 19.02 2.44 8.23
C PRO A 47 18.91 0.96 7.83
N LEU A 48 17.76 0.57 7.29
CA LEU A 48 17.59 -0.74 6.66
C LEU A 48 18.41 -0.77 5.36
N ASN A 49 18.91 -1.94 4.98
CA ASN A 49 19.37 -2.13 3.63
C ASN A 49 18.17 -2.29 2.67
N PHE A 50 18.42 -2.29 1.35
CA PHE A 50 17.37 -2.37 0.36
C PHE A 50 16.50 -3.63 0.50
N ASP A 51 17.13 -4.80 0.69
CA ASP A 51 16.41 -6.08 0.80
C ASP A 51 15.49 -6.12 2.03
N GLU A 52 15.99 -5.63 3.17
CA GLU A 52 15.19 -5.50 4.40
C GLU A 52 14.03 -4.53 4.19
N MET A 53 14.28 -3.34 3.65
CA MET A 53 13.24 -2.35 3.37
C MET A 53 12.19 -2.90 2.40
N LEU A 54 12.62 -3.60 1.34
CA LEU A 54 11.72 -4.20 0.36
C LEU A 54 10.87 -5.32 0.97
N THR A 55 11.50 -6.29 1.63
CA THR A 55 10.83 -7.51 2.10
C THR A 55 10.05 -7.31 3.40
N GLU A 56 10.50 -6.46 4.30
CA GLU A 56 9.86 -6.24 5.60
C GLU A 56 8.84 -5.08 5.58
N VAL A 57 9.00 -4.12 4.66
CA VAL A 57 8.14 -2.93 4.62
C VAL A 57 7.29 -2.88 3.36
N LEU A 58 7.90 -2.81 2.18
CA LEU A 58 7.16 -2.52 0.96
C LEU A 58 6.35 -3.71 0.42
N VAL A 59 6.93 -4.90 0.35
CA VAL A 59 6.19 -6.09 -0.12
C VAL A 59 4.99 -6.39 0.77
N PRO A 60 5.11 -6.44 2.12
CA PRO A 60 3.97 -6.70 2.99
C PRO A 60 2.91 -5.59 2.99
N SER A 61 3.31 -4.34 2.73
CA SER A 61 2.39 -3.19 2.77
C SER A 61 1.77 -2.85 1.42
N CYS A 62 2.47 -3.12 0.32
CA CYS A 62 2.12 -2.64 -1.02
C CYS A 62 2.13 -3.74 -2.08
N GLY A 63 2.86 -4.86 -1.88
CA GLY A 63 3.10 -5.92 -2.86
C GLY A 63 1.95 -6.91 -3.07
N PHE A 64 0.74 -6.60 -2.63
CA PHE A 64 -0.43 -7.46 -2.86
C PHE A 64 -0.83 -7.46 -4.34
N ASP A 65 -1.32 -8.60 -4.83
CA ASP A 65 -1.74 -8.78 -6.23
C ASP A 65 -2.79 -7.76 -6.68
N ALA A 66 -3.72 -7.41 -5.80
CA ALA A 66 -4.75 -6.40 -6.07
C ALA A 66 -4.19 -4.95 -6.11
N CYS A 67 -2.94 -4.74 -5.71
CA CYS A 67 -2.28 -3.45 -5.60
C CYS A 67 -1.05 -3.39 -6.53
N HIS A 68 0.13 -3.65 -6.01
CA HIS A 68 1.39 -3.51 -6.75
C HIS A 68 2.09 -4.86 -7.07
N GLY A 69 1.59 -5.98 -6.56
CA GLY A 69 2.22 -7.29 -6.79
C GLY A 69 2.11 -7.81 -8.22
N SER A 70 0.92 -7.77 -8.82
CA SER A 70 0.67 -8.32 -10.17
C SER A 70 0.58 -7.25 -11.28
N GLY A 71 0.77 -5.97 -10.94
CA GLY A 71 0.74 -4.85 -11.90
C GLY A 71 -0.63 -4.18 -12.05
N ALA A 72 -1.53 -4.32 -11.07
CA ALA A 72 -2.75 -3.52 -10.98
C ALA A 72 -2.40 -2.03 -10.77
N GLY A 73 -1.33 -1.73 -10.03
CA GLY A 73 -0.75 -0.40 -9.93
C GLY A 73 0.32 -0.14 -11.01
N TYR A 74 0.66 1.12 -11.23
CA TYR A 74 1.70 1.52 -12.20
C TYR A 74 3.11 1.06 -11.79
N LEU A 75 3.40 1.04 -10.48
CA LEU A 75 4.64 0.53 -9.91
C LEU A 75 4.43 -0.94 -9.53
N ARG A 76 5.35 -1.81 -9.89
CA ARG A 76 5.38 -3.19 -9.39
C ARG A 76 6.30 -3.27 -8.18
N ILE A 77 5.86 -4.00 -7.15
CA ILE A 77 6.60 -4.19 -5.91
C ILE A 77 6.61 -5.68 -5.59
N HIS A 78 7.77 -6.31 -5.70
CA HIS A 78 7.98 -7.74 -5.43
C HIS A 78 9.41 -7.98 -4.95
N ASP A 79 9.64 -9.10 -4.31
CA ASP A 79 10.87 -9.49 -3.62
C ASP A 79 12.09 -9.76 -4.52
N ALA A 80 11.90 -9.80 -5.83
CA ALA A 80 12.99 -10.03 -6.79
C ALA A 80 13.54 -8.76 -7.43
N GLN A 81 13.19 -7.58 -6.93
CA GLN A 81 13.69 -6.30 -7.43
C GLN A 81 15.05 -5.96 -6.83
N THR A 82 15.83 -5.16 -7.55
CA THR A 82 17.13 -4.68 -7.13
C THR A 82 17.08 -3.19 -6.77
N GLU A 83 17.99 -2.74 -5.94
CA GLU A 83 18.12 -1.33 -5.55
C GLU A 83 18.35 -0.43 -6.76
N ASP A 84 19.22 -0.82 -7.69
CA ASP A 84 19.52 -0.06 -8.92
C ASP A 84 18.27 0.21 -9.76
N GLU A 85 17.34 -0.76 -9.85
CA GLU A 85 16.09 -0.57 -10.57
C GLU A 85 15.22 0.54 -9.93
N TRP A 86 15.25 0.67 -8.61
CA TRP A 86 14.49 1.70 -7.89
C TRP A 86 15.14 3.07 -7.96
N LEU A 87 16.47 3.15 -7.89
CA LEU A 87 17.22 4.41 -7.92
C LEU A 87 17.10 5.13 -9.27
N ASP A 88 17.04 4.39 -10.37
CA ASP A 88 16.89 4.94 -11.72
C ASP A 88 15.44 5.23 -12.13
N MET A 89 14.49 4.77 -11.33
CA MET A 89 13.07 4.86 -11.67
C MET A 89 12.55 6.29 -11.56
N GLU A 90 11.97 6.78 -12.65
CA GLU A 90 11.18 8.02 -12.63
C GLU A 90 9.73 7.72 -12.28
N SER A 91 9.03 8.68 -11.70
CA SER A 91 7.60 8.57 -11.49
C SER A 91 6.90 8.46 -12.86
N ILE A 92 6.13 7.40 -13.05
CA ILE A 92 5.37 7.17 -14.28
C ILE A 92 4.20 8.17 -14.40
N ILE A 93 3.79 8.75 -13.29
CA ILE A 93 2.59 9.60 -13.21
C ILE A 93 2.96 11.09 -13.28
N VAL A 94 4.08 11.46 -12.67
CA VAL A 94 4.51 12.87 -12.58
C VAL A 94 5.84 13.03 -13.31
N ALA A 95 5.83 13.78 -14.38
CA ALA A 95 7.03 14.04 -15.17
C ALA A 95 8.11 14.77 -14.33
N ASN A 96 9.36 14.36 -14.49
CA ASN A 96 10.54 14.91 -13.81
C ASN A 96 10.60 14.66 -12.29
N GLU A 97 9.73 13.82 -11.74
CA GLU A 97 9.82 13.36 -10.36
C GLU A 97 10.52 12.00 -10.30
N LYS A 98 11.54 11.89 -9.46
CA LYS A 98 12.18 10.61 -9.16
C LYS A 98 11.38 9.86 -8.11
N LEU A 99 11.23 8.54 -8.31
CA LEU A 99 10.63 7.67 -7.31
C LEU A 99 11.43 7.73 -6.01
N ILE A 100 12.75 7.59 -6.13
CA ILE A 100 13.73 7.72 -5.05
C ILE A 100 14.73 8.82 -5.43
N ARG A 101 15.00 9.72 -4.48
CA ARG A 101 16.09 10.68 -4.53
C ARG A 101 17.11 10.29 -3.44
N PRO A 102 18.25 9.68 -3.79
CA PRO A 102 19.26 9.30 -2.81
C PRO A 102 19.63 10.47 -1.89
N GLY A 103 19.68 10.23 -0.60
CA GLY A 103 19.97 11.24 0.42
C GLY A 103 18.86 12.28 0.65
N ASP A 104 17.71 12.16 -0.01
CA ASP A 104 16.63 13.17 0.07
C ASP A 104 15.24 12.51 0.09
N SER A 105 14.91 11.90 1.21
CA SER A 105 13.63 11.23 1.39
C SER A 105 12.44 12.18 1.26
N ALA A 106 12.59 13.43 1.70
CA ALA A 106 11.51 14.43 1.66
C ALA A 106 11.05 14.76 0.23
N ASN A 107 11.96 14.71 -0.74
CA ASN A 107 11.67 14.95 -2.15
C ASN A 107 11.56 13.67 -2.99
N SER A 108 11.60 12.49 -2.37
CA SER A 108 11.34 11.21 -3.01
C SER A 108 9.83 11.01 -3.21
N TYR A 109 9.41 10.74 -4.47
CA TYR A 109 7.98 10.62 -4.78
C TYR A 109 7.29 9.47 -4.06
N LEU A 110 8.04 8.39 -3.74
CA LEU A 110 7.55 7.29 -2.92
C LEU A 110 7.06 7.78 -1.56
N ILE A 111 7.88 8.57 -0.86
CA ILE A 111 7.50 9.13 0.45
C ILE A 111 6.32 10.08 0.33
N LYS A 112 6.31 10.97 -0.67
CA LYS A 112 5.16 11.83 -0.93
C LYS A 112 3.87 11.03 -1.09
N LYS A 113 3.92 9.92 -1.83
CA LYS A 113 2.77 9.02 -2.00
C LYS A 113 2.34 8.33 -0.70
N MET A 114 3.28 7.91 0.13
CA MET A 114 2.99 7.26 1.40
C MET A 114 2.38 8.21 2.43
N GLU A 115 2.76 9.48 2.41
CA GLU A 115 2.30 10.51 3.36
C GLU A 115 1.09 11.31 2.86
N GLY A 116 0.71 11.17 1.60
CA GLY A 116 -0.38 11.95 1.02
C GLY A 116 -0.05 13.42 0.85
N ALA A 117 1.18 13.74 0.44
CA ALA A 117 1.61 15.11 0.21
C ALA A 117 0.68 15.84 -0.78
N PRO A 118 0.50 17.17 -0.66
CA PRO A 118 -0.49 17.91 -1.46
C PRO A 118 -0.16 17.98 -2.95
N ASP A 119 1.08 17.68 -3.34
CA ASP A 119 1.58 17.70 -4.71
C ASP A 119 1.58 16.35 -5.43
N ILE A 120 1.02 15.31 -4.80
CA ILE A 120 0.88 14.00 -5.45
C ILE A 120 -0.27 14.00 -6.46
N GLN A 121 -0.16 13.13 -7.48
CA GLN A 121 -1.27 12.83 -8.38
C GLN A 121 -1.96 11.53 -7.93
N GLY A 122 -3.31 11.57 -7.91
CA GLY A 122 -4.14 10.49 -7.41
C GLY A 122 -4.08 10.36 -5.89
N ASP A 123 -4.50 9.21 -5.37
CA ASP A 123 -4.68 9.00 -3.93
C ASP A 123 -3.36 8.72 -3.21
N GLN A 124 -3.35 8.96 -1.90
CA GLN A 124 -2.32 8.48 -0.99
C GLN A 124 -2.21 6.96 -1.07
N MET A 125 -1.02 6.42 -0.82
CA MET A 125 -0.78 4.98 -0.81
C MET A 125 -0.32 4.49 0.59
N PRO A 126 -0.90 3.40 1.06
CA PRO A 126 -2.01 2.65 0.48
C PRO A 126 -3.35 3.37 0.62
N PRO A 127 -4.31 3.19 -0.34
CA PRO A 127 -5.60 3.89 -0.30
C PRO A 127 -6.52 3.44 0.83
N SER A 128 -6.24 2.30 1.44
CA SER A 128 -7.03 1.72 2.54
C SER A 128 -6.65 2.23 3.93
N GLY A 129 -5.63 3.06 4.04
CA GLY A 129 -5.18 3.60 5.33
C GLY A 129 -3.77 4.17 5.26
N VAL A 130 -3.42 4.95 6.28
CA VAL A 130 -2.08 5.53 6.41
C VAL A 130 -1.14 4.49 6.99
N LEU A 131 0.06 4.38 6.43
CA LEU A 131 1.13 3.60 7.08
C LEU A 131 1.53 4.28 8.38
N SER A 132 1.92 3.48 9.38
CA SER A 132 2.45 4.05 10.62
C SER A 132 3.68 4.91 10.36
N GLY A 133 3.90 5.94 11.18
CA GLY A 133 5.10 6.77 11.12
C GLY A 133 6.37 5.93 11.22
N TYR A 134 6.34 4.84 11.97
CA TYR A 134 7.42 3.88 12.06
C TYR A 134 7.77 3.26 10.68
N ARG A 135 6.79 2.76 9.92
CA ARG A 135 7.01 2.17 8.59
C ARG A 135 7.49 3.20 7.57
N VAL A 136 6.91 4.38 7.57
CA VAL A 136 7.38 5.48 6.72
C VAL A 136 8.80 5.88 7.09
N GLY A 137 9.12 5.95 8.39
CA GLY A 137 10.44 6.25 8.91
C GLY A 137 11.51 5.23 8.50
N GLN A 138 11.17 3.94 8.44
CA GLN A 138 12.07 2.91 7.93
C GLN A 138 12.47 3.17 6.46
N VAL A 139 11.49 3.49 5.60
CA VAL A 139 11.76 3.80 4.19
C VAL A 139 12.55 5.11 4.05
N ARG A 140 12.22 6.13 4.84
CA ARG A 140 12.97 7.40 4.88
C ARG A 140 14.43 7.16 5.27
N SER A 141 14.66 6.40 6.35
CA SER A 141 16.00 6.09 6.86
C SER A 141 16.86 5.38 5.83
N TRP A 142 16.27 4.44 5.06
CA TRP A 142 16.97 3.83 3.94
C TRP A 142 17.32 4.87 2.86
N ILE A 143 16.37 5.67 2.39
CA ILE A 143 16.62 6.67 1.34
C ILE A 143 17.69 7.69 1.76
N ASP A 144 17.60 8.17 3.00
CA ASP A 144 18.53 9.19 3.53
C ASP A 144 19.95 8.61 3.77
N SER A 145 20.09 7.28 3.82
CA SER A 145 21.40 6.61 3.91
C SER A 145 22.08 6.38 2.56
N LEU A 146 21.38 6.58 1.46
CA LEU A 146 21.93 6.46 0.10
C LEU A 146 22.83 7.67 -0.23
N GLU A 147 23.98 7.44 -0.86
CA GLU A 147 24.94 8.48 -1.26
C GLU A 147 24.76 8.92 -2.72
#